data_7fcf073990e4d60e63396cfafa7880d6
#
_entry.id   7fcf073990e4d60e63396cfafa7880d6
#
_cell.length_a   1.000
_cell.length_b   1.000
_cell.length_c   1.000
_cell.angle_alpha   90.00
_cell.angle_beta   90.00
_cell.angle_gamma   90.00
#
_symmetry.space_group_name_H-M   'P 1'
#
loop_
_entity.id
_entity.type
_entity.pdbx_description
1 polymer ?
#
loop_
_entity_poly.entity_id
_entity_poly.type
_entity_poly.pdbx_seq_one_letter_code
_entity_poly.pdbx_strand_id
1 'polypeptide(L)'
;GYVWPKWAKSGEKSEFRVHSHQPSKLELFRYGQKKEFIRTVGWFDEHGPRATVQITPDGDYTQTGVKWNSVGYTSPQHKQFISAPKRSGLYYLHASTMGGDFFSFPWIVAPEKSRSEIAVLASNINWNAYNNFGGRSNYLSPAELPSTPTVNARMELTRYTDPDNVNYDRDEYAPLSFERPEPINHIPLPVELHDPIEGRSACHVAETEWRILGWLEQEGFSYDLYAETQLHTGELNLDDYKILLLGPHPEYWSQEMYYKVKSWVHERGGKLIYLGGNFHHLFDK
;
A
#
# COMPACT_ATOMS: atom_id res chain seq x y z
N GLY A 1 -6.90 6.17 -7.02
CA GLY A 1 -5.65 5.94 -7.72
C GLY A 1 -4.76 4.94 -7.00
N TYR A 2 -3.70 4.51 -7.65
CA TYR A 2 -2.64 3.67 -7.07
C TYR A 2 -1.37 3.76 -7.92
N VAL A 3 -0.24 3.27 -7.37
CA VAL A 3 1.02 3.09 -8.11
C VAL A 3 1.28 1.62 -8.39
N TRP A 4 1.95 1.34 -9.49
CA TRP A 4 2.38 0.00 -9.84
C TRP A 4 3.80 -0.01 -10.41
N PRO A 5 4.74 -0.80 -9.87
CA PRO A 5 4.62 -1.54 -8.60
C PRO A 5 4.31 -0.67 -7.39
N LYS A 6 3.71 -1.27 -6.33
CA LYS A 6 3.37 -0.59 -5.05
C LYS A 6 4.59 -0.11 -4.27
N TRP A 7 5.76 -0.55 -4.65
CA TRP A 7 7.05 -0.16 -4.11
C TRP A 7 8.07 0.02 -5.24
N ALA A 8 9.12 0.77 -4.96
CA ALA A 8 10.26 0.95 -5.86
C ALA A 8 11.53 1.20 -5.05
N LYS A 9 12.68 0.86 -5.59
CA LYS A 9 13.95 1.33 -5.05
C LYS A 9 14.17 2.79 -5.44
N SER A 10 14.94 3.50 -4.63
CA SER A 10 15.36 4.87 -4.92
C SER A 10 15.90 5.00 -6.35
N GLY A 11 15.36 5.94 -7.12
CA GLY A 11 15.72 6.19 -8.51
C GLY A 11 14.97 5.35 -9.54
N GLU A 12 14.33 4.26 -9.16
CA GLU A 12 13.46 3.48 -10.04
C GLU A 12 12.16 4.21 -10.36
N LYS A 13 11.38 3.66 -11.27
CA LYS A 13 10.11 4.23 -11.69
C LYS A 13 8.95 3.29 -11.39
N SER A 14 7.85 3.86 -10.91
CA SER A 14 6.55 3.20 -10.89
C SER A 14 5.57 3.95 -11.77
N GLU A 15 4.63 3.23 -12.34
CA GLU A 15 3.51 3.81 -13.06
C GLU A 15 2.45 4.26 -12.06
N PHE A 16 1.96 5.48 -12.14
CA PHE A 16 0.78 5.87 -11.39
C PHE A 16 -0.47 5.76 -12.26
N ARG A 17 -1.56 5.30 -11.65
CA ARG A 17 -2.83 5.04 -12.30
C ARG A 17 -3.93 5.74 -11.51
N VAL A 18 -4.54 6.73 -12.13
CA VAL A 18 -5.57 7.56 -11.51
C VAL A 18 -6.82 7.56 -12.38
N HIS A 19 -7.96 7.32 -11.76
CA HIS A 19 -9.27 7.53 -12.36
C HIS A 19 -9.90 8.78 -11.74
N SER A 20 -10.36 9.70 -12.58
CA SER A 20 -11.06 10.90 -12.17
C SER A 20 -12.03 11.34 -13.27
N HIS A 21 -13.17 11.92 -12.91
CA HIS A 21 -14.12 12.52 -13.85
C HIS A 21 -13.76 13.95 -14.24
N GLN A 22 -12.76 14.53 -13.59
CA GLN A 22 -12.30 15.89 -13.81
C GLN A 22 -10.76 15.89 -13.93
N PRO A 23 -10.18 16.92 -14.56
CA PRO A 23 -8.74 17.13 -14.48
C PRO A 23 -8.26 17.11 -13.04
N SER A 24 -7.20 16.38 -12.80
CA SER A 24 -6.66 16.20 -11.45
C SER A 24 -5.21 16.63 -11.35
N LYS A 25 -4.88 17.26 -10.23
CA LYS A 25 -3.52 17.58 -9.80
C LYS A 25 -2.98 16.40 -9.02
N LEU A 26 -1.76 15.99 -9.31
CA LEU A 26 -1.06 14.95 -8.56
C LEU A 26 0.15 15.54 -7.87
N GLU A 27 0.26 15.31 -6.56
CA GLU A 27 1.35 15.80 -5.72
C GLU A 27 1.94 14.64 -4.92
N LEU A 28 3.26 14.68 -4.71
CA LEU A 28 3.99 13.69 -3.95
C LEU A 28 4.36 14.25 -2.59
N PHE A 29 4.03 13.51 -1.54
CA PHE A 29 4.38 13.77 -0.15
C PHE A 29 5.15 12.61 0.45
N ARG A 30 6.04 12.91 1.40
CA ARG A 30 6.65 11.91 2.27
C ARG A 30 6.02 12.00 3.66
N TYR A 31 5.73 10.84 4.23
CA TYR A 31 5.08 10.70 5.51
C TYR A 31 6.07 10.12 6.54
N GLY A 32 6.67 10.99 7.33
CA GLY A 32 7.58 10.69 8.44
C GLY A 32 7.10 11.36 9.72
N GLN A 33 8.00 11.97 10.48
CA GLN A 33 7.62 12.81 11.61
C GLN A 33 6.67 13.93 11.20
N LYS A 34 6.91 14.49 10.01
CA LYS A 34 6.05 15.49 9.38
C LYS A 34 5.59 14.99 8.02
N LYS A 35 4.45 15.49 7.57
CA LYS A 35 4.02 15.37 6.18
C LYS A 35 4.80 16.38 5.35
N GLU A 36 5.77 15.90 4.58
CA GLU A 36 6.67 16.72 3.77
C GLU A 36 6.18 16.76 2.32
N PHE A 37 5.89 17.95 1.81
CA PHE A 37 5.68 18.13 0.37
C PHE A 37 7.00 17.94 -0.37
N ILE A 38 7.00 17.05 -1.36
CA ILE A 38 8.19 16.76 -2.17
C ILE A 38 8.12 17.53 -3.49
N ARG A 39 7.02 17.38 -4.23
CA ARG A 39 6.83 18.06 -5.51
C ARG A 39 5.42 17.88 -6.06
N THR A 40 5.01 18.77 -6.94
CA THR A 40 3.92 18.53 -7.86
C THR A 40 4.42 17.60 -8.97
N VAL A 41 3.66 16.52 -9.23
CA VAL A 41 3.96 15.57 -10.32
C VAL A 41 3.41 16.14 -11.64
N GLY A 42 2.20 16.68 -11.62
CA GLY A 42 1.59 17.31 -12.78
C GLY A 42 0.09 17.51 -12.63
N TRP A 43 -0.51 18.02 -13.71
CA TRP A 43 -1.95 18.08 -13.96
C TRP A 43 -2.28 17.12 -15.09
N PHE A 44 -3.37 16.37 -14.92
CA PHE A 44 -3.77 15.32 -15.83
C PHE A 44 -5.25 15.47 -16.16
N ASP A 45 -5.57 15.44 -17.46
CA ASP A 45 -6.91 15.64 -17.98
C ASP A 45 -7.43 14.45 -18.84
N GLU A 46 -6.61 13.37 -18.91
CA GLU A 46 -6.95 12.17 -19.70
C GLU A 46 -7.87 11.22 -18.93
N HIS A 47 -9.07 11.67 -18.63
CA HIS A 47 -10.00 11.00 -17.73
C HIS A 47 -11.40 10.85 -18.32
N GLY A 48 -12.36 10.54 -17.45
CA GLY A 48 -13.77 10.47 -17.77
C GLY A 48 -14.16 9.13 -18.40
N PRO A 49 -14.88 9.11 -19.51
CA PRO A 49 -15.48 7.89 -20.06
C PRO A 49 -14.47 6.76 -20.31
N ARG A 50 -13.25 7.09 -20.69
CA ARG A 50 -12.19 6.09 -20.92
C ARG A 50 -11.80 5.37 -19.65
N ALA A 51 -11.60 6.11 -18.57
CA ALA A 51 -11.26 5.51 -17.28
C ALA A 51 -12.44 4.68 -16.74
N THR A 52 -13.66 5.09 -16.98
CA THR A 52 -14.84 4.33 -16.57
C THR A 52 -14.92 2.97 -17.27
N VAL A 53 -14.60 2.92 -18.56
CA VAL A 53 -14.54 1.64 -19.30
C VAL A 53 -13.48 0.68 -18.74
N GLN A 54 -12.40 1.22 -18.17
CA GLN A 54 -11.35 0.41 -17.58
C GLN A 54 -11.70 -0.20 -16.23
N ILE A 55 -12.76 0.27 -15.58
CA ILE A 55 -13.17 -0.22 -14.26
C ILE A 55 -13.88 -1.57 -14.35
N THR A 56 -14.47 -1.89 -15.50
CA THR A 56 -15.21 -3.12 -15.70
C THR A 56 -14.52 -4.01 -16.74
N PRO A 57 -13.38 -4.64 -16.39
CA PRO A 57 -12.81 -5.67 -17.24
C PRO A 57 -13.74 -6.88 -17.28
N ASP A 58 -13.64 -7.67 -18.33
CA ASP A 58 -14.26 -8.98 -18.35
C ASP A 58 -13.65 -9.83 -17.22
N GLY A 59 -14.52 -10.36 -16.36
CA GLY A 59 -14.12 -11.21 -15.27
C GLY A 59 -13.95 -10.48 -13.93
N ASP A 60 -13.36 -11.19 -12.98
CA ASP A 60 -13.15 -10.71 -11.61
C ASP A 60 -11.92 -9.79 -11.51
N TYR A 61 -12.12 -8.49 -11.53
CA TYR A 61 -11.05 -7.52 -11.44
C TYR A 61 -10.37 -7.46 -10.05
N THR A 62 -10.94 -8.08 -9.02
CA THR A 62 -10.24 -8.24 -7.74
C THR A 62 -9.06 -9.19 -7.88
N GLN A 63 -9.11 -10.11 -8.84
CA GLN A 63 -8.05 -11.05 -9.16
C GLN A 63 -7.15 -10.55 -10.30
N THR A 64 -7.73 -9.96 -11.34
CA THR A 64 -6.99 -9.51 -12.53
C THR A 64 -6.39 -8.11 -12.40
N GLY A 65 -6.85 -7.33 -11.42
CA GLY A 65 -6.54 -5.91 -11.30
C GLY A 65 -7.37 -5.02 -12.23
N VAL A 66 -7.46 -3.74 -11.91
CA VAL A 66 -8.26 -2.79 -12.69
C VAL A 66 -7.52 -2.21 -13.90
N LYS A 67 -6.19 -2.21 -13.88
CA LYS A 67 -5.30 -1.86 -15.02
C LYS A 67 -5.72 -0.59 -15.78
N TRP A 68 -6.05 0.47 -15.07
CA TRP A 68 -6.64 1.70 -15.65
C TRP A 68 -5.83 2.32 -16.80
N ASN A 69 -4.53 2.07 -16.86
CA ASN A 69 -3.68 2.56 -17.95
C ASN A 69 -3.48 1.54 -19.07
N SER A 70 -4.04 0.37 -18.97
CA SER A 70 -3.86 -0.71 -19.96
C SER A 70 -5.07 -0.89 -20.85
N VAL A 71 -6.27 -0.60 -20.34
CA VAL A 71 -7.54 -0.81 -21.02
C VAL A 71 -8.16 0.52 -21.37
N GLY A 72 -8.64 0.68 -22.60
CA GLY A 72 -9.29 1.89 -23.09
C GLY A 72 -8.32 2.97 -23.61
N TYR A 73 -7.03 2.86 -23.33
CA TYR A 73 -6.00 3.74 -23.89
C TYR A 73 -5.19 3.01 -24.96
N THR A 74 -5.15 3.60 -26.16
CA THR A 74 -4.37 3.06 -27.28
C THR A 74 -3.02 3.73 -27.43
N SER A 75 -2.84 4.90 -26.81
CA SER A 75 -1.61 5.67 -26.88
C SER A 75 -0.65 5.30 -25.74
N PRO A 76 0.62 4.98 -26.01
CA PRO A 76 1.62 4.77 -24.98
C PRO A 76 1.91 6.02 -24.13
N GLN A 77 1.47 7.20 -24.58
CA GLN A 77 1.61 8.46 -23.82
C GLN A 77 0.74 8.52 -22.57
N HIS A 78 -0.28 7.66 -22.47
CA HIS A 78 -1.11 7.55 -21.26
C HIS A 78 -0.44 6.74 -20.14
N LYS A 79 0.67 6.08 -20.43
CA LYS A 79 1.51 5.48 -19.39
C LYS A 79 2.33 6.56 -18.71
N GLN A 80 2.02 6.79 -17.45
CA GLN A 80 2.58 7.89 -16.69
C GLN A 80 3.42 7.35 -15.54
N PHE A 81 4.67 7.79 -15.47
CA PHE A 81 5.63 7.28 -14.53
C PHE A 81 6.09 8.36 -13.55
N ILE A 82 6.34 7.91 -12.32
CA ILE A 82 6.98 8.70 -11.28
C ILE A 82 8.29 8.05 -10.87
N SER A 83 9.36 8.85 -10.77
CA SER A 83 10.65 8.38 -10.27
C SER A 83 10.69 8.44 -8.76
N ALA A 84 11.16 7.34 -8.14
CA ALA A 84 11.28 7.23 -6.70
C ALA A 84 12.31 8.22 -6.15
N PRO A 85 11.98 8.95 -5.06
CA PRO A 85 12.90 9.83 -4.38
C PRO A 85 14.13 9.10 -3.83
N LYS A 86 15.19 9.87 -3.53
CA LYS A 86 16.44 9.30 -3.00
C LYS A 86 16.36 8.80 -1.57
N ARG A 87 15.47 9.36 -0.76
CA ARG A 87 15.28 8.98 0.64
C ARG A 87 14.29 7.84 0.72
N SER A 88 14.65 6.76 1.41
CA SER A 88 13.72 5.68 1.74
C SER A 88 12.61 6.17 2.67
N GLY A 89 11.42 5.58 2.56
CA GLY A 89 10.30 5.91 3.42
C GLY A 89 8.93 5.66 2.80
N LEU A 90 7.90 6.00 3.56
CA LEU A 90 6.51 5.96 3.13
C LEU A 90 6.16 7.26 2.42
N TYR A 91 5.77 7.14 1.17
CA TYR A 91 5.29 8.25 0.36
C TYR A 91 3.81 8.09 0.07
N TYR A 92 3.16 9.22 -0.20
CA TYR A 92 1.78 9.27 -0.66
C TYR A 92 1.66 10.18 -1.88
N LEU A 93 0.91 9.72 -2.85
CA LEU A 93 0.44 10.56 -3.93
C LEU A 93 -0.94 11.11 -3.55
N HIS A 94 -1.10 12.41 -3.69
CA HIS A 94 -2.34 13.15 -3.48
C HIS A 94 -2.92 13.54 -4.82
N ALA A 95 -4.06 12.95 -5.18
CA ALA A 95 -4.84 13.34 -6.34
C ALA A 95 -5.98 14.25 -5.89
N SER A 96 -6.06 15.45 -6.45
CA SER A 96 -7.09 16.43 -6.14
C SER A 96 -7.66 17.05 -7.40
N THR A 97 -8.96 17.34 -7.41
CA THR A 97 -9.66 18.02 -8.51
C THR A 97 -9.99 19.45 -8.12
N MET A 98 -10.29 20.29 -9.12
CA MET A 98 -10.79 21.63 -8.86
C MET A 98 -12.18 21.63 -8.19
N GLY A 99 -12.94 20.56 -8.35
CA GLY A 99 -14.24 20.36 -7.70
C GLY A 99 -14.14 19.97 -6.22
N GLY A 100 -12.93 19.75 -5.70
CA GLY A 100 -12.70 19.42 -4.29
C GLY A 100 -12.62 17.91 -4.00
N ASP A 101 -12.73 17.06 -5.02
CA ASP A 101 -12.48 15.63 -4.83
C ASP A 101 -11.02 15.42 -4.48
N PHE A 102 -10.78 14.51 -3.53
CA PHE A 102 -9.46 14.20 -3.04
C PHE A 102 -9.30 12.71 -2.74
N PHE A 103 -8.16 12.15 -3.17
CA PHE A 103 -7.78 10.80 -2.81
C PHE A 103 -6.26 10.69 -2.64
N SER A 104 -5.82 10.04 -1.56
CA SER A 104 -4.41 9.75 -1.32
C SER A 104 -4.15 8.26 -1.37
N PHE A 105 -2.99 7.86 -1.89
CA PHE A 105 -2.59 6.46 -1.98
C PHE A 105 -1.10 6.28 -1.75
N PRO A 106 -0.71 5.18 -1.05
CA PRO A 106 0.65 4.97 -0.59
C PRO A 106 1.58 4.49 -1.69
N TRP A 107 2.86 4.77 -1.50
CA TRP A 107 3.98 4.26 -2.27
C TRP A 107 5.19 4.05 -1.37
N ILE A 108 5.70 2.83 -1.32
CA ILE A 108 6.87 2.48 -0.52
C ILE A 108 8.12 2.72 -1.36
N VAL A 109 9.04 3.53 -0.84
CA VAL A 109 10.34 3.74 -1.47
C VAL A 109 11.42 3.09 -0.62
N ALA A 110 11.98 1.99 -1.14
CA ALA A 110 13.10 1.32 -0.53
C ALA A 110 14.44 2.02 -0.91
N PRO A 111 15.49 1.87 -0.11
CA PRO A 111 16.79 2.44 -0.46
C PRO A 111 17.40 1.72 -1.66
N GLU A 112 18.24 2.40 -2.40
CA GLU A 112 19.10 1.78 -3.43
C GLU A 112 20.14 0.84 -2.79
N LYS A 113 20.68 1.28 -1.66
CA LYS A 113 21.59 0.53 -0.78
C LYS A 113 21.24 0.82 0.67
N SER A 114 21.48 -0.11 1.55
CA SER A 114 21.28 0.10 3.00
C SER A 114 22.03 1.34 3.48
N ARG A 115 21.33 2.17 4.26
CA ARG A 115 21.85 3.43 4.82
C ARG A 115 21.67 3.53 6.33
N SER A 116 21.01 2.54 6.90
CA SER A 116 20.61 2.52 8.29
C SER A 116 20.93 1.15 8.91
N GLU A 117 20.99 1.08 10.21
CA GLU A 117 21.09 -0.19 10.95
C GLU A 117 19.71 -0.86 11.14
N ILE A 118 18.62 -0.12 10.87
CA ILE A 118 17.23 -0.54 11.08
C ILE A 118 16.55 -0.69 9.73
N ALA A 119 16.07 -1.89 9.44
CA ALA A 119 15.09 -2.12 8.40
C ALA A 119 13.68 -2.12 9.02
N VAL A 120 12.75 -1.43 8.39
CA VAL A 120 11.32 -1.45 8.75
C VAL A 120 10.54 -2.10 7.61
N LEU A 121 9.62 -3.00 7.93
CA LEU A 121 8.72 -3.59 6.94
C LEU A 121 7.36 -2.89 6.99
N ALA A 122 6.94 -2.40 5.84
CA ALA A 122 5.56 -2.00 5.58
C ALA A 122 4.75 -3.24 5.22
N SER A 123 3.64 -3.45 5.90
CA SER A 123 2.81 -4.66 5.78
C SER A 123 1.91 -4.63 4.54
N ASN A 124 2.50 -4.42 3.36
CA ASN A 124 1.74 -4.23 2.12
C ASN A 124 0.96 -5.49 1.67
N ILE A 125 1.37 -6.67 2.10
CA ILE A 125 0.61 -7.92 1.88
C ILE A 125 -0.68 -7.84 2.71
N ASN A 126 -0.56 -7.43 3.95
CA ASN A 126 -1.69 -7.23 4.84
C ASN A 126 -2.64 -6.13 4.32
N TRP A 127 -2.11 -5.02 3.80
CA TRP A 127 -2.95 -3.98 3.19
C TRP A 127 -3.79 -4.53 2.05
N ASN A 128 -3.20 -5.39 1.20
CA ASN A 128 -3.94 -6.02 0.10
C ASN A 128 -4.99 -7.02 0.61
N ALA A 129 -4.69 -7.75 1.68
CA ALA A 129 -5.62 -8.70 2.30
C ALA A 129 -6.87 -8.02 2.87
N TYR A 130 -6.72 -6.83 3.45
CA TYR A 130 -7.83 -6.02 3.97
C TYR A 130 -8.49 -5.13 2.92
N ASN A 131 -7.89 -5.00 1.73
CA ASN A 131 -8.41 -4.15 0.68
C ASN A 131 -9.63 -4.78 0.01
N ASN A 132 -10.80 -4.21 0.25
CA ASN A 132 -12.06 -4.67 -0.35
C ASN A 132 -12.46 -3.92 -1.62
N PHE A 133 -11.54 -3.15 -2.22
CA PHE A 133 -11.81 -2.52 -3.51
C PHE A 133 -12.14 -3.58 -4.56
N GLY A 134 -13.31 -3.43 -5.16
CA GLY A 134 -13.83 -4.41 -6.10
C GLY A 134 -14.83 -5.39 -5.50
N GLY A 135 -15.05 -5.32 -4.19
CA GLY A 135 -16.06 -6.13 -3.50
C GLY A 135 -15.53 -7.38 -2.80
N ARG A 136 -14.22 -7.66 -2.91
CA ARG A 136 -13.58 -8.79 -2.22
C ARG A 136 -12.34 -8.38 -1.45
N SER A 137 -12.13 -9.07 -0.34
CA SER A 137 -10.90 -9.07 0.45
C SER A 137 -10.70 -10.48 1.04
N ASN A 138 -9.70 -10.68 1.86
CA ASN A 138 -9.59 -11.94 2.62
C ASN A 138 -10.71 -12.14 3.65
N TYR A 139 -11.48 -11.08 3.94
CA TYR A 139 -12.56 -11.09 4.93
C TYR A 139 -13.94 -10.94 4.29
N LEU A 140 -14.00 -10.55 3.03
CA LEU A 140 -15.22 -10.30 2.29
C LEU A 140 -15.20 -11.09 1.00
N SER A 141 -16.19 -11.92 0.83
CA SER A 141 -16.33 -12.73 -0.36
C SER A 141 -17.81 -12.97 -0.67
N PRO A 142 -18.49 -11.94 -1.19
CA PRO A 142 -19.88 -12.05 -1.57
C PRO A 142 -20.04 -13.03 -2.75
N ALA A 143 -21.21 -13.67 -2.84
CA ALA A 143 -21.54 -14.58 -3.94
C ALA A 143 -21.48 -13.89 -5.31
N GLU A 144 -21.81 -12.60 -5.35
CA GLU A 144 -21.75 -11.77 -6.56
C GLU A 144 -20.90 -10.50 -6.30
N LEU A 145 -20.09 -10.13 -7.27
CA LEU A 145 -19.37 -8.87 -7.22
C LEU A 145 -20.31 -7.70 -7.53
N PRO A 146 -20.11 -6.54 -6.90
CA PRO A 146 -20.87 -5.35 -7.25
C PRO A 146 -20.59 -4.96 -8.71
N SER A 147 -21.59 -4.39 -9.37
CA SER A 147 -21.48 -3.91 -10.76
C SER A 147 -20.45 -2.78 -10.94
N THR A 148 -20.14 -2.10 -9.85
CA THR A 148 -19.10 -1.06 -9.77
C THR A 148 -18.14 -1.37 -8.62
N PRO A 149 -16.84 -1.02 -8.76
CA PRO A 149 -15.89 -1.23 -7.68
C PRO A 149 -16.29 -0.47 -6.42
N THR A 150 -16.07 -1.10 -5.30
CA THR A 150 -16.15 -0.47 -3.99
C THR A 150 -15.02 0.54 -3.86
N VAL A 151 -15.36 1.82 -3.75
CA VAL A 151 -14.39 2.93 -3.73
C VAL A 151 -14.02 3.40 -2.34
N ASN A 152 -14.75 3.00 -1.31
CA ASN A 152 -14.48 3.42 0.06
C ASN A 152 -14.66 2.28 1.06
N ALA A 153 -13.57 1.55 1.28
CA ALA A 153 -13.54 0.42 2.22
C ALA A 153 -13.93 0.81 3.65
N ARG A 154 -13.58 2.01 4.11
CA ARG A 154 -13.91 2.46 5.46
C ARG A 154 -15.41 2.72 5.66
N MET A 155 -16.09 3.23 4.64
CA MET A 155 -17.54 3.43 4.68
C MET A 155 -18.31 2.12 4.59
N GLU A 156 -17.66 1.05 4.16
CA GLU A 156 -18.27 -0.26 3.98
C GLU A 156 -17.91 -1.25 5.08
N LEU A 157 -17.42 -0.77 6.21
CA LEU A 157 -17.08 -1.60 7.37
C LEU A 157 -18.27 -2.44 7.86
N THR A 158 -19.50 -2.01 7.61
CA THR A 158 -20.71 -2.80 7.91
C THR A 158 -20.70 -4.14 7.20
N ARG A 159 -20.05 -4.28 6.05
CA ARG A 159 -19.89 -5.56 5.37
C ARG A 159 -19.07 -6.57 6.15
N TYR A 160 -18.18 -6.13 7.03
CA TYR A 160 -17.39 -7.01 7.90
C TYR A 160 -18.22 -7.61 9.04
N THR A 161 -19.37 -7.02 9.33
CA THR A 161 -20.27 -7.46 10.41
C THR A 161 -21.52 -8.15 9.90
N ASP A 162 -21.79 -8.10 8.59
CA ASP A 162 -22.93 -8.77 7.98
C ASP A 162 -22.55 -10.20 7.61
N PRO A 163 -23.14 -11.22 8.26
CA PRO A 163 -22.84 -12.63 7.95
C PRO A 163 -23.07 -13.02 6.49
N ASP A 164 -24.00 -12.37 5.81
CA ASP A 164 -24.33 -12.66 4.41
C ASP A 164 -23.22 -12.18 3.45
N ASN A 165 -22.35 -11.30 3.91
CA ASN A 165 -21.21 -10.78 3.14
C ASN A 165 -19.86 -11.42 3.53
N VAL A 166 -19.84 -12.30 4.51
CA VAL A 166 -18.63 -13.00 4.94
C VAL A 166 -18.61 -14.38 4.31
N ASN A 167 -17.59 -14.65 3.52
CA ASN A 167 -17.36 -15.99 3.00
C ASN A 167 -16.27 -16.68 3.82
N TYR A 168 -16.56 -17.90 4.23
CA TYR A 168 -15.67 -18.73 5.03
C TYR A 168 -14.87 -19.75 4.21
N ASP A 169 -15.27 -20.02 2.98
CA ASP A 169 -14.57 -20.97 2.09
C ASP A 169 -13.45 -20.26 1.32
N ARG A 170 -12.26 -20.28 1.93
CA ARG A 170 -11.05 -19.63 1.40
C ARG A 170 -10.45 -20.33 0.18
N ASP A 171 -10.72 -21.62 0.02
CA ASP A 171 -10.07 -22.45 -0.99
C ASP A 171 -10.63 -22.23 -2.41
N GLU A 172 -11.76 -21.55 -2.53
CA GLU A 172 -12.43 -21.29 -3.80
C GLU A 172 -11.98 -20.00 -4.51
N TYR A 173 -11.15 -19.16 -3.84
CA TYR A 173 -10.77 -17.86 -4.39
C TYR A 173 -9.33 -17.82 -4.89
N ALA A 174 -9.16 -17.31 -6.10
CA ALA A 174 -7.84 -16.96 -6.60
C ALA A 174 -7.25 -15.78 -5.79
N PRO A 175 -5.91 -15.67 -5.75
CA PRO A 175 -5.24 -14.60 -5.03
C PRO A 175 -5.71 -13.20 -5.45
N LEU A 176 -5.81 -12.29 -4.49
CA LEU A 176 -6.18 -10.90 -4.73
C LEU A 176 -5.05 -10.15 -5.44
N SER A 177 -5.39 -9.45 -6.50
CA SER A 177 -4.44 -8.63 -7.24
C SER A 177 -3.96 -7.42 -6.43
N PHE A 178 -2.68 -7.12 -6.48
CA PHE A 178 -2.12 -5.86 -6.00
C PHE A 178 -2.38 -4.68 -6.96
N GLU A 179 -2.77 -4.95 -8.21
CA GLU A 179 -3.05 -3.92 -9.22
C GLU A 179 -4.43 -3.28 -9.00
N ARG A 180 -4.70 -2.83 -7.77
CA ARG A 180 -5.95 -2.21 -7.36
C ARG A 180 -5.68 -0.96 -6.52
N PRO A 181 -6.59 0.04 -6.54
CA PRO A 181 -6.59 1.07 -5.51
C PRO A 181 -6.74 0.48 -4.12
N GLU A 182 -6.24 1.20 -3.12
CA GLU A 182 -6.30 0.82 -1.72
C GLU A 182 -7.03 1.90 -0.90
N PRO A 183 -8.37 2.00 -0.99
CA PRO A 183 -9.13 3.00 -0.23
C PRO A 183 -8.92 2.90 1.28
N ILE A 184 -8.62 1.71 1.77
CA ILE A 184 -8.29 1.47 3.18
C ILE A 184 -7.06 2.25 3.66
N ASN A 185 -6.14 2.57 2.75
CA ASN A 185 -4.93 3.35 3.01
C ASN A 185 -5.09 4.84 2.73
N HIS A 186 -6.28 5.29 2.32
CA HIS A 186 -6.55 6.70 2.08
C HIS A 186 -6.47 7.52 3.35
N ILE A 187 -5.70 8.60 3.33
CA ILE A 187 -5.60 9.56 4.43
C ILE A 187 -6.27 10.85 3.99
N PRO A 188 -7.39 11.27 4.62
CA PRO A 188 -8.08 12.50 4.29
C PRO A 188 -7.21 13.75 4.50
N LEU A 189 -7.46 14.81 3.73
CA LEU A 189 -6.74 16.09 3.85
C LEU A 189 -6.74 16.69 5.26
N PRO A 190 -7.87 16.65 6.02
CA PRO A 190 -7.95 17.27 7.34
C PRO A 190 -7.15 16.55 8.43
N VAL A 191 -6.50 15.43 8.14
CA VAL A 191 -5.63 14.78 9.10
C VAL A 191 -4.38 15.64 9.28
N GLU A 192 -4.49 16.62 10.18
CA GLU A 192 -3.37 17.43 10.62
C GLU A 192 -2.59 16.68 11.69
N LEU A 193 -1.29 16.70 11.55
CA LEU A 193 -0.39 16.03 12.48
C LEU A 193 0.33 17.09 13.30
N HIS A 194 -0.27 17.42 14.42
CA HIS A 194 0.39 18.26 15.44
C HIS A 194 1.35 17.42 16.27
N ASP A 195 1.03 16.16 16.45
CA ASP A 195 1.85 15.17 17.14
C ASP A 195 2.02 13.91 16.28
N PRO A 196 3.25 13.36 16.16
CA PRO A 196 3.51 12.15 15.36
C PRO A 196 2.78 10.91 15.85
N ILE A 197 2.31 10.89 17.09
CA ILE A 197 1.66 9.76 17.73
C ILE A 197 0.18 10.02 17.91
N GLU A 198 -0.19 11.10 18.59
CA GLU A 198 -1.57 11.37 18.99
C GLU A 198 -2.46 11.91 17.89
N GLY A 199 -1.89 12.69 16.96
CA GLY A 199 -2.62 13.30 15.86
C GLY A 199 -3.10 12.34 14.77
N ARG A 200 -2.81 11.04 14.88
CA ARG A 200 -3.10 10.06 13.82
C ARG A 200 -4.19 9.08 14.25
N SER A 201 -5.04 8.74 13.30
CA SER A 201 -6.09 7.76 13.54
C SER A 201 -5.52 6.39 13.87
N ALA A 202 -6.15 5.68 14.80
CA ALA A 202 -5.81 4.30 15.08
C ALA A 202 -6.38 3.41 13.98
N CYS A 203 -5.54 2.65 13.34
CA CYS A 203 -5.91 1.62 12.37
C CYS A 203 -4.81 0.56 12.29
N HIS A 204 -4.93 -0.41 11.40
CA HIS A 204 -3.97 -1.51 11.24
C HIS A 204 -3.31 -1.57 9.86
N VAL A 205 -3.35 -0.47 9.13
CA VAL A 205 -2.81 -0.33 7.78
C VAL A 205 -1.78 0.82 7.70
N ALA A 206 -1.46 1.29 6.53
CA ALA A 206 -0.39 2.26 6.29
C ALA A 206 -0.41 3.50 7.20
N GLU A 207 -1.56 3.97 7.63
CA GLU A 207 -1.68 5.12 8.54
C GLU A 207 -1.08 4.84 9.93
N THR A 208 -1.23 3.62 10.45
CA THR A 208 -0.59 3.25 11.72
C THR A 208 0.91 3.04 11.55
N GLU A 209 1.35 2.52 10.42
CA GLU A 209 2.78 2.40 10.13
C GLU A 209 3.46 3.77 10.07
N TRP A 210 2.77 4.76 9.51
CA TRP A 210 3.23 6.14 9.56
C TRP A 210 3.50 6.63 10.99
N ARG A 211 2.70 6.22 12.00
CA ARG A 211 2.97 6.55 13.42
C ARG A 211 4.32 6.02 13.88
N ILE A 212 4.62 4.78 13.54
CA ILE A 212 5.90 4.14 13.88
C ILE A 212 7.06 4.88 13.21
N LEU A 213 6.94 5.19 11.93
CA LEU A 213 7.97 5.92 11.18
C LEU A 213 8.17 7.33 11.74
N GLY A 214 7.06 8.00 12.08
CA GLY A 214 7.11 9.32 12.73
C GLY A 214 7.78 9.30 14.08
N TRP A 215 7.48 8.28 14.90
CA TRP A 215 8.13 8.09 16.19
C TRP A 215 9.63 7.81 16.04
N LEU A 216 10.05 6.93 15.15
CA LEU A 216 11.47 6.68 14.89
C LEU A 216 12.22 7.97 14.54
N GLU A 217 11.66 8.79 13.68
CA GLU A 217 12.27 10.07 13.28
C GLU A 217 12.31 11.08 14.43
N GLN A 218 11.27 11.12 15.25
CA GLN A 218 11.21 11.99 16.44
C GLN A 218 12.30 11.63 17.44
N GLU A 219 12.55 10.34 17.64
CA GLU A 219 13.60 9.84 18.54
C GLU A 219 15.00 9.84 17.90
N GLY A 220 15.12 10.35 16.68
CA GLY A 220 16.40 10.45 15.98
C GLY A 220 16.93 9.16 15.37
N PHE A 221 16.10 8.13 15.27
CA PHE A 221 16.47 6.90 14.58
C PHE A 221 16.34 7.01 13.08
N SER A 222 17.39 6.69 12.35
CA SER A 222 17.32 6.48 10.92
C SER A 222 16.86 5.04 10.62
N TYR A 223 16.11 4.88 9.55
CA TYR A 223 15.62 3.59 9.09
C TYR A 223 15.57 3.53 7.56
N ASP A 224 15.58 2.32 7.06
CA ASP A 224 15.25 2.00 5.67
C ASP A 224 13.92 1.25 5.63
N LEU A 225 12.98 1.72 4.79
CA LEU A 225 11.65 1.12 4.67
C LEU A 225 11.61 0.18 3.48
N TYR A 226 11.05 -1.00 3.68
CA TYR A 226 10.78 -2.00 2.65
C TYR A 226 9.33 -2.47 2.70
N ALA A 227 8.83 -2.95 1.57
CA ALA A 227 7.60 -3.70 1.52
C ALA A 227 7.82 -5.16 1.95
N GLU A 228 6.84 -5.79 2.59
CA GLU A 228 6.90 -7.23 2.90
C GLU A 228 7.14 -8.08 1.64
N THR A 229 6.57 -7.67 0.50
CA THR A 229 6.82 -8.33 -0.78
C THR A 229 8.29 -8.34 -1.16
N GLN A 230 9.10 -7.34 -0.76
CA GLN A 230 10.53 -7.32 -1.01
C GLN A 230 11.30 -8.32 -0.12
N LEU A 231 10.80 -8.58 1.09
CA LEU A 231 11.34 -9.67 1.92
C LEU A 231 11.01 -11.03 1.29
N HIS A 232 9.78 -11.21 0.79
CA HIS A 232 9.36 -12.43 0.12
C HIS A 232 10.23 -12.73 -1.11
N THR A 233 10.40 -11.76 -2.00
CA THR A 233 11.16 -11.92 -3.24
C THR A 233 12.69 -11.95 -3.05
N GLY A 234 13.19 -11.64 -1.85
CA GLY A 234 14.62 -11.62 -1.54
C GLY A 234 15.35 -10.34 -1.93
N GLU A 235 14.62 -9.28 -2.22
CA GLU A 235 15.21 -7.97 -2.53
C GLU A 235 15.70 -7.23 -1.30
N LEU A 236 15.10 -7.52 -0.14
CA LEU A 236 15.63 -7.11 1.15
C LEU A 236 16.67 -8.13 1.62
N ASN A 237 17.93 -7.71 1.70
CA ASN A 237 19.00 -8.48 2.33
C ASN A 237 19.06 -8.12 3.81
N LEU A 238 18.63 -9.03 4.69
CA LEU A 238 18.62 -8.80 6.13
C LEU A 238 20.03 -8.68 6.73
N ASP A 239 21.05 -9.23 6.08
CA ASP A 239 22.44 -9.15 6.57
C ASP A 239 23.04 -7.75 6.51
N ASP A 240 22.41 -6.84 5.77
CA ASP A 240 22.79 -5.43 5.74
C ASP A 240 22.31 -4.65 6.97
N TYR A 241 21.53 -5.29 7.86
CA TYR A 241 20.86 -4.65 8.99
C TYR A 241 21.16 -5.34 10.32
N LYS A 242 21.06 -4.59 11.41
CA LYS A 242 21.15 -5.11 12.77
C LYS A 242 19.78 -5.39 13.40
N ILE A 243 18.79 -4.59 12.99
CA ILE A 243 17.43 -4.61 13.55
C ILE A 243 16.43 -4.69 12.40
N LEU A 244 15.49 -5.61 12.52
CA LEU A 244 14.27 -5.65 11.71
C LEU A 244 13.10 -5.26 12.59
N LEU A 245 12.37 -4.21 12.19
CA LEU A 245 11.16 -3.77 12.84
C LEU A 245 9.95 -4.14 11.98
N LEU A 246 9.05 -4.93 12.54
CA LEU A 246 7.78 -5.28 11.93
C LEU A 246 6.70 -4.31 12.38
N GLY A 247 5.92 -3.84 11.42
CA GLY A 247 4.84 -2.90 11.61
C GLY A 247 3.71 -3.42 12.47
N PRO A 248 2.62 -2.66 12.61
CA PRO A 248 1.60 -2.93 13.62
C PRO A 248 0.76 -4.17 13.34
N HIS A 249 0.74 -4.68 12.12
CA HIS A 249 -0.17 -5.77 11.76
C HIS A 249 0.38 -6.69 10.64
N PRO A 250 1.52 -7.38 10.86
CA PRO A 250 2.09 -8.31 9.88
C PRO A 250 1.39 -9.68 10.00
N GLU A 251 0.15 -9.77 9.55
CA GLU A 251 -0.71 -10.95 9.73
C GLU A 251 -0.45 -12.03 8.70
N TYR A 252 -0.18 -11.66 7.44
CA TYR A 252 -0.07 -12.59 6.33
C TYR A 252 1.38 -12.70 5.86
N TRP A 253 2.01 -13.81 6.21
CA TRP A 253 3.40 -14.08 5.82
C TRP A 253 3.51 -15.38 5.03
N SER A 254 4.36 -15.38 4.04
CA SER A 254 4.76 -16.63 3.39
C SER A 254 5.73 -17.40 4.28
N GLN A 255 5.74 -18.72 4.11
CA GLN A 255 6.68 -19.61 4.77
C GLN A 255 8.15 -19.15 4.54
N GLU A 256 8.44 -18.67 3.32
CA GLU A 256 9.75 -18.18 2.96
C GLU A 256 10.17 -16.94 3.76
N MET A 257 9.29 -15.96 3.94
CA MET A 257 9.55 -14.78 4.78
C MET A 257 9.85 -15.19 6.23
N TYR A 258 9.04 -16.09 6.76
CA TYR A 258 9.21 -16.59 8.13
C TYR A 258 10.57 -17.25 8.32
N TYR A 259 10.97 -18.17 7.46
CA TYR A 259 12.25 -18.87 7.60
C TYR A 259 13.45 -17.97 7.36
N LYS A 260 13.35 -16.99 6.46
CA LYS A 260 14.40 -15.96 6.26
C LYS A 260 14.66 -15.19 7.57
N VAL A 261 13.60 -14.69 8.21
CA VAL A 261 13.72 -13.93 9.46
C VAL A 261 14.17 -14.83 10.60
N LYS A 262 13.59 -16.02 10.71
CA LYS A 262 13.98 -17.00 11.75
C LYS A 262 15.46 -17.35 11.69
N SER A 263 15.98 -17.71 10.52
CA SER A 263 17.41 -18.01 10.33
C SER A 263 18.28 -16.77 10.61
N TRP A 264 17.86 -15.59 10.16
CA TRP A 264 18.60 -14.37 10.42
C TRP A 264 18.71 -14.04 11.91
N VAL A 265 17.64 -14.23 12.68
CA VAL A 265 17.64 -14.00 14.13
C VAL A 265 18.49 -15.05 14.87
N HIS A 266 18.26 -16.35 14.59
CA HIS A 266 18.83 -17.43 15.38
C HIS A 266 20.26 -17.81 14.99
N GLU A 267 20.61 -17.65 13.71
CA GLU A 267 21.89 -18.12 13.19
C GLU A 267 22.86 -16.97 12.90
N ARG A 268 22.34 -15.78 12.59
CA ARG A 268 23.15 -14.62 12.16
C ARG A 268 23.12 -13.45 13.13
N GLY A 269 22.40 -13.59 14.26
CA GLY A 269 22.41 -12.63 15.37
C GLY A 269 21.58 -11.36 15.11
N GLY A 270 20.69 -11.37 14.14
CA GLY A 270 19.75 -10.28 13.86
C GLY A 270 18.79 -10.05 15.05
N LYS A 271 18.32 -8.83 15.21
CA LYS A 271 17.39 -8.45 16.27
C LYS A 271 16.03 -8.10 15.67
N LEU A 272 15.00 -8.79 16.12
CA LEU A 272 13.62 -8.56 15.70
C LEU A 272 12.89 -7.73 16.75
N ILE A 273 12.24 -6.63 16.30
CA ILE A 273 11.26 -5.88 17.06
C ILE A 273 9.90 -6.10 16.39
N TYR A 274 9.00 -6.73 17.13
CA TYR A 274 7.65 -7.04 16.67
C TYR A 274 6.65 -6.17 17.43
N LEU A 275 5.98 -5.26 16.72
CA LEU A 275 5.01 -4.32 17.29
C LEU A 275 3.56 -4.72 16.99
N GLY A 276 3.34 -5.84 16.36
CA GLY A 276 2.02 -6.30 15.96
C GLY A 276 1.27 -7.03 17.07
N GLY A 277 -0.05 -7.07 16.97
CA GLY A 277 -0.95 -7.79 17.88
C GLY A 277 -1.38 -9.15 17.38
N ASN A 278 -1.38 -9.42 16.09
CA ASN A 278 -1.77 -10.69 15.49
C ASN A 278 -0.54 -11.54 15.14
N PHE A 279 -0.68 -12.87 15.30
CA PHE A 279 0.33 -13.82 14.87
C PHE A 279 0.25 -14.05 13.36
N HIS A 280 1.39 -14.32 12.77
CA HIS A 280 1.49 -14.67 11.36
C HIS A 280 0.66 -15.90 11.03
N HIS A 281 -0.26 -15.75 10.09
CA HIS A 281 -0.81 -16.88 9.38
C HIS A 281 0.20 -17.30 8.31
N LEU A 282 0.84 -18.46 8.51
CA LEU A 282 1.73 -19.03 7.51
C LEU A 282 0.89 -19.65 6.41
N PHE A 283 1.03 -19.15 5.21
CA PHE A 283 0.44 -19.78 4.02
C PHE A 283 1.48 -20.68 3.35
N ASP A 284 1.15 -21.94 3.22
CA ASP A 284 1.98 -22.98 2.60
C ASP A 284 1.98 -22.95 1.07
N LYS A 285 1.59 -21.84 0.42
CA LYS A 285 1.55 -21.77 -1.05
C LYS A 285 2.23 -20.53 -1.58
#